data_92bdab5f05ad5a4c0f33d952e96bcb0c
#
_entry.id   92bdab5f05ad5a4c0f33d952e96bcb0c
#
_cell.length_a   1.000
_cell.length_b   1.000
_cell.length_c   1.000
_cell.angle_alpha   90.00
_cell.angle_beta   90.00
_cell.angle_gamma   90.00
#
_symmetry.space_group_name_H-M   'P 1'
#
loop_
_entity.id
_entity.type
_entity.pdbx_description
1 polymer ?
#
loop_
_entity_poly.entity_id
_entity_poly.type
_entity_poly.pdbx_seq_one_letter_code
_entity_poly.pdbx_strand_id
1 'polypeptide(L)'
;MCGVIISLLWWAPARAEVRQLGIDIPVYWYADASDTMSLDAFLSLPEEALKTAPLIPSFGYSSKTYWLRTSLPAAWFAGEQRWLQLGPSFVDRLTVFYRPCGSDAPWKQKEFGDHASARDNDLDYRESVLILPPPPTAAGYEMVFRLQSTSTLILLATLSSPQEFVRSATLDTAFWSFYFGLAVIASGIALWLAVALRRRLLWGICLFSLNYPLVAALHGYPEWLFGDALLPVQDYMISCLSLVSYATALWLHSEVFDLKKNMPRLYQLLLAAIALNIVLQISIPLGFYGQAMQIEAGIFFIAAPILLITSWMLWRRKAVDINTLLLGLLPPVYVVSAGLALLSIHGVIPFHNMVYSTWQYALIIHIVTVLIIAVLRVRAENRTLVRKQQLARELQIEREASFHQRQFMGMVAHEFRTPLAILQAALENLRLSPATVTQSLRLDRMQRATTRLVQLTDNCLADARLSSRDLHADKQDAELLPVIHMAATVVDLSLNHYLNVTLEGQTVGPQSPSPVLFIDSGLLCIAIANLLDNAVKYAAAGEIRVEIYQQEKHVELRIGDRGPGIPPEQVEHIYERYRRGETHTSTPAGTGLGLYVARQIIQAHGGDLWLAENSSAGCEFALTLPLTGQQKDKP
;
A
#
# COMPACT_ATOMS: atom_id res chain seq x y z
N MET A 1 -10.54 23.75 3.34
CA MET A 1 -9.47 23.92 4.34
C MET A 1 -8.40 24.95 3.89
N CYS A 2 -7.84 24.87 2.67
CA CYS A 2 -6.91 25.91 2.18
C CYS A 2 -7.51 27.34 2.16
N GLY A 3 -8.78 27.53 1.82
CA GLY A 3 -9.45 28.84 1.83
C GLY A 3 -9.56 29.48 3.20
N VAL A 4 -9.71 28.68 4.26
CA VAL A 4 -9.79 29.15 5.66
C VAL A 4 -8.41 29.57 6.17
N ILE A 5 -7.36 28.86 5.79
CA ILE A 5 -5.96 29.22 6.14
C ILE A 5 -5.54 30.50 5.42
N ILE A 6 -5.89 30.65 4.15
CA ILE A 6 -5.62 31.86 3.37
C ILE A 6 -6.43 33.04 3.91
N SER A 7 -7.70 32.85 4.31
CA SER A 7 -8.51 33.91 4.90
C SER A 7 -8.04 34.32 6.29
N LEU A 8 -7.49 33.40 7.09
CA LEU A 8 -6.87 33.72 8.39
C LEU A 8 -5.56 34.50 8.23
N LEU A 9 -4.81 34.25 7.15
CA LEU A 9 -3.60 35.00 6.81
C LEU A 9 -3.93 36.42 6.27
N TRP A 10 -5.12 36.63 5.71
CA TRP A 10 -5.58 37.93 5.20
C TRP A 10 -6.31 38.78 6.23
N TRP A 11 -6.68 38.20 7.39
CA TRP A 11 -7.36 38.91 8.45
C TRP A 11 -6.37 39.51 9.47
N ALA A 12 -5.36 40.24 8.97
CA ALA A 12 -4.61 41.17 9.80
C ALA A 12 -5.44 42.49 9.86
N PRO A 13 -6.11 42.79 10.99
CA PRO A 13 -6.70 44.11 11.15
C PRO A 13 -5.60 45.17 10.96
N ALA A 14 -5.95 46.30 10.37
CA ALA A 14 -5.03 47.41 10.26
C ALA A 14 -4.36 47.66 11.63
N ARG A 15 -3.06 47.33 11.74
CA ARG A 15 -2.27 47.45 12.96
C ARG A 15 -1.94 48.94 13.15
N ALA A 16 -2.86 49.74 13.64
CA ALA A 16 -2.72 51.18 13.79
C ALA A 16 -1.57 51.61 14.73
N GLU A 17 -1.11 50.69 15.61
CA GLU A 17 -0.10 50.99 16.62
C GLU A 17 1.25 50.27 16.46
N VAL A 18 1.41 49.45 15.43
CA VAL A 18 2.67 48.75 15.12
C VAL A 18 3.44 49.52 14.06
N ARG A 19 4.70 49.89 14.36
CA ARG A 19 5.57 50.63 13.47
C ARG A 19 6.82 49.81 13.15
N GLN A 20 7.20 49.73 11.89
CA GLN A 20 8.35 48.99 11.42
C GLN A 20 9.44 49.92 10.87
N LEU A 21 10.66 49.76 11.38
CA LEU A 21 11.82 50.49 10.91
C LEU A 21 12.14 50.11 9.46
N GLY A 22 12.49 51.11 8.66
CA GLY A 22 12.72 50.97 7.22
C GLY A 22 11.47 51.13 6.37
N ILE A 23 10.26 50.90 6.93
CA ILE A 23 8.97 51.09 6.27
C ILE A 23 8.30 52.39 6.72
N ASP A 24 8.06 52.51 8.04
CA ASP A 24 7.36 53.67 8.61
C ASP A 24 8.32 54.85 8.91
N ILE A 25 9.62 54.55 9.06
CA ILE A 25 10.67 55.54 9.29
C ILE A 25 11.93 55.14 8.53
N PRO A 26 12.64 56.11 7.91
CA PRO A 26 13.86 55.81 7.17
C PRO A 26 14.98 55.33 8.12
N VAL A 27 15.77 54.41 7.60
CA VAL A 27 16.99 53.92 8.22
C VAL A 27 18.16 54.24 7.32
N TYR A 28 19.14 54.90 7.89
CA TYR A 28 20.38 55.28 7.19
C TYR A 28 21.47 54.31 7.58
N TRP A 29 22.29 53.84 6.65
CA TRP A 29 23.30 52.85 6.90
C TRP A 29 24.65 53.13 6.28
N TYR A 30 25.68 52.56 6.89
CA TYR A 30 27.06 52.55 6.41
C TYR A 30 27.69 51.18 6.61
N ALA A 31 28.51 50.71 5.64
CA ALA A 31 29.21 49.43 5.71
C ALA A 31 30.68 49.65 6.13
N ASP A 32 31.05 49.20 7.30
CA ASP A 32 32.42 49.19 7.77
C ASP A 32 33.13 47.87 7.37
N ALA A 33 34.09 47.99 6.44
CA ALA A 33 34.86 46.84 5.97
C ALA A 33 36.00 46.45 6.92
N SER A 34 36.40 47.37 7.81
CA SER A 34 37.54 47.18 8.72
C SER A 34 37.15 46.58 10.07
N ASP A 35 35.88 46.60 10.42
CA ASP A 35 35.31 46.23 11.72
C ASP A 35 35.93 46.96 12.93
N THR A 36 36.55 48.09 12.67
CA THR A 36 37.26 48.86 13.71
C THR A 36 36.56 50.19 14.06
N MET A 37 35.47 50.53 13.39
CA MET A 37 34.74 51.78 13.58
C MET A 37 34.10 51.82 14.98
N SER A 38 34.34 52.93 15.71
CA SER A 38 33.64 53.21 16.96
C SER A 38 32.31 53.97 16.69
N LEU A 39 31.47 54.01 17.75
CA LEU A 39 30.21 54.77 17.67
C LEU A 39 30.47 56.26 17.34
N ASP A 40 31.48 56.90 17.97
CA ASP A 40 31.81 58.28 17.75
C ASP A 40 32.31 58.52 16.30
N ALA A 41 33.12 57.63 15.78
CA ALA A 41 33.57 57.68 14.38
C ALA A 41 32.38 57.56 13.42
N PHE A 42 31.41 56.68 13.66
CA PHE A 42 30.20 56.55 12.85
C PHE A 42 29.35 57.83 12.93
N LEU A 43 29.15 58.41 14.11
CA LEU A 43 28.35 59.62 14.29
C LEU A 43 28.98 60.84 13.66
N SER A 44 30.29 60.85 13.46
CA SER A 44 31.04 61.93 12.80
C SER A 44 31.01 61.87 11.26
N LEU A 45 30.44 60.81 10.68
CA LEU A 45 30.33 60.67 9.23
C LEU A 45 29.39 61.73 8.65
N PRO A 46 29.76 62.35 7.51
CA PRO A 46 28.87 63.28 6.81
C PRO A 46 27.61 62.51 6.29
N GLU A 47 26.47 63.20 6.29
CA GLU A 47 25.19 62.58 5.84
C GLU A 47 25.27 62.01 4.43
N GLU A 48 26.08 62.59 3.56
CA GLU A 48 26.31 62.12 2.18
C GLU A 48 26.99 60.73 2.12
N ALA A 49 27.70 60.32 3.19
CA ALA A 49 28.31 59.02 3.26
C ALA A 49 27.31 57.91 3.67
N LEU A 50 26.18 58.30 4.22
CA LEU A 50 25.11 57.39 4.64
C LEU A 50 24.18 57.08 3.49
N LYS A 51 23.85 55.81 3.33
CA LYS A 51 22.88 55.34 2.34
C LYS A 51 21.53 55.11 3.01
N THR A 52 20.45 55.49 2.35
CA THR A 52 19.09 55.20 2.83
C THR A 52 18.71 53.76 2.49
N ALA A 53 18.19 52.99 3.44
CA ALA A 53 17.61 51.70 3.16
C ALA A 53 16.24 51.87 2.50
N PRO A 54 15.99 51.26 1.34
CA PRO A 54 14.73 51.44 0.60
C PRO A 54 13.51 50.83 1.31
N LEU A 55 13.72 49.84 2.13
CA LEU A 55 12.73 49.11 2.94
C LEU A 55 13.44 48.55 4.18
N ILE A 56 13.03 47.33 4.62
CA ILE A 56 13.73 46.60 5.66
C ILE A 56 15.20 46.40 5.28
N PRO A 57 16.17 46.86 6.11
CA PRO A 57 17.59 46.67 5.83
C PRO A 57 17.97 45.19 5.72
N SER A 58 18.39 44.78 4.52
CA SER A 58 18.89 43.43 4.26
C SER A 58 20.14 43.52 3.38
N PHE A 59 21.25 42.94 3.84
CA PHE A 59 22.57 43.07 3.20
C PHE A 59 23.11 41.71 2.71
N GLY A 60 22.31 40.66 2.81
CA GLY A 60 22.71 39.30 2.43
C GLY A 60 23.85 38.73 3.29
N TYR A 61 24.61 37.82 2.70
CA TYR A 61 25.80 37.25 3.36
C TYR A 61 26.99 38.18 3.16
N SER A 62 27.45 38.82 4.20
CA SER A 62 28.56 39.75 4.17
C SER A 62 29.41 39.64 5.46
N SER A 63 30.72 39.74 5.30
CA SER A 63 31.67 39.76 6.44
C SER A 63 31.90 41.17 7.01
N LYS A 64 31.18 42.20 6.47
CA LYS A 64 31.30 43.56 6.90
C LYS A 64 30.40 43.85 8.09
N THR A 65 30.80 44.78 8.94
CA THR A 65 29.96 45.34 9.99
C THR A 65 29.09 46.46 9.39
N TYR A 66 27.79 46.42 9.67
CA TYR A 66 26.87 47.46 9.25
C TYR A 66 26.42 48.31 10.42
N TRP A 67 26.57 49.61 10.24
CA TRP A 67 26.08 50.63 11.16
C TRP A 67 24.81 51.24 10.58
N LEU A 68 23.74 51.30 11.39
CA LEU A 68 22.46 51.86 10.97
C LEU A 68 22.01 52.92 11.98
N ARG A 69 21.48 54.03 11.48
CA ARG A 69 20.98 55.14 12.30
C ARG A 69 19.52 55.44 11.95
N THR A 70 18.72 55.67 12.97
CA THR A 70 17.33 56.11 12.84
C THR A 70 16.93 56.95 14.06
N SER A 71 15.80 57.65 13.96
CA SER A 71 15.21 58.38 15.08
C SER A 71 13.75 57.98 15.29
N LEU A 72 13.34 57.69 16.52
CA LEU A 72 11.98 57.36 16.88
C LEU A 72 11.27 58.62 17.40
N PRO A 73 10.23 59.15 16.69
CA PRO A 73 9.49 60.34 17.12
C PRO A 73 8.77 60.12 18.47
N ALA A 74 8.79 61.12 19.35
CA ALA A 74 8.07 61.08 20.63
C ALA A 74 6.56 60.81 20.47
N ALA A 75 5.98 61.24 19.34
CA ALA A 75 4.57 61.03 19.02
C ALA A 75 4.21 59.53 18.97
N TRP A 76 5.14 58.63 18.68
CA TRP A 76 4.89 57.20 18.62
C TRP A 76 4.74 56.54 20.01
N PHE A 77 5.22 57.24 21.05
CA PHE A 77 5.14 56.75 22.45
C PHE A 77 3.78 57.11 23.09
N ALA A 78 3.13 58.18 22.67
CA ALA A 78 1.85 58.64 23.25
C ALA A 78 1.90 58.77 24.79
N GLY A 79 3.09 59.04 25.36
CA GLY A 79 3.29 59.10 26.82
C GLY A 79 3.45 57.78 27.52
N GLU A 80 3.43 56.65 26.80
CA GLU A 80 3.57 55.28 27.34
C GLU A 80 4.89 54.65 26.91
N GLN A 81 5.31 53.59 27.58
CA GLN A 81 6.43 52.76 27.13
C GLN A 81 6.12 52.04 25.82
N ARG A 82 7.12 51.82 25.00
CA ARG A 82 7.04 51.03 23.75
C ARG A 82 8.06 49.90 23.82
N TRP A 83 7.68 48.80 23.19
CA TRP A 83 8.53 47.62 23.08
C TRP A 83 9.05 47.49 21.69
N LEU A 84 10.39 47.52 21.55
CA LEU A 84 11.06 47.32 20.28
C LEU A 84 11.50 45.87 20.17
N GLN A 85 10.79 45.15 19.36
CA GLN A 85 11.10 43.76 19.01
C GLN A 85 12.18 43.79 17.93
N LEU A 86 13.24 43.05 18.15
CA LEU A 86 14.42 42.97 17.31
C LEU A 86 14.60 41.55 16.80
N GLY A 87 14.74 41.40 15.49
CA GLY A 87 14.95 40.12 14.83
C GLY A 87 15.74 40.26 13.54
N PRO A 88 15.96 39.16 12.85
CA PRO A 88 15.67 37.75 13.26
C PRO A 88 16.63 37.25 14.35
N SER A 89 16.22 36.21 15.07
CA SER A 89 16.97 35.62 16.20
C SER A 89 18.33 35.00 15.80
N PHE A 90 18.56 34.75 14.52
CA PHE A 90 19.79 34.13 13.99
C PHE A 90 20.90 35.14 13.62
N VAL A 91 20.80 36.39 14.04
CA VAL A 91 21.88 37.38 13.86
C VAL A 91 22.90 37.18 14.98
N ASP A 92 24.18 36.96 14.62
CA ASP A 92 25.22 36.60 15.58
C ASP A 92 25.39 37.71 16.65
N ARG A 93 25.48 38.98 16.24
CA ARG A 93 25.63 40.09 17.14
C ARG A 93 24.94 41.36 16.66
N LEU A 94 23.99 41.85 17.48
CA LEU A 94 23.29 43.11 17.28
C LEU A 94 23.52 44.02 18.52
N THR A 95 24.28 45.06 18.35
CA THR A 95 24.45 46.06 19.41
C THR A 95 23.55 47.28 19.14
N VAL A 96 22.71 47.63 20.10
CA VAL A 96 21.80 48.76 20.03
C VAL A 96 22.28 49.87 20.96
N PHE A 97 22.52 51.03 20.39
CA PHE A 97 22.81 52.26 21.11
C PHE A 97 21.59 53.19 21.02
N TYR A 98 21.16 53.73 22.14
CA TYR A 98 20.02 54.67 22.16
C TYR A 98 20.18 55.76 23.20
N ARG A 99 19.67 56.94 22.89
CA ARG A 99 19.59 58.10 23.78
C ARG A 99 18.42 59.00 23.44
N PRO A 100 17.91 59.85 24.37
CA PRO A 100 16.93 60.86 24.03
C PRO A 100 17.50 61.86 23.01
N CYS A 101 16.72 62.21 21.97
CA CYS A 101 17.12 63.18 20.96
C CYS A 101 17.37 64.59 21.60
N GLY A 102 18.43 65.28 21.16
CA GLY A 102 18.79 66.62 21.67
C GLY A 102 19.22 66.64 23.12
N SER A 103 19.63 65.56 23.66
CA SER A 103 20.16 65.44 25.04
C SER A 103 21.64 65.08 24.99
N ASP A 104 22.45 65.68 25.87
CA ASP A 104 23.86 65.34 26.11
C ASP A 104 24.00 64.08 26.99
N ALA A 105 22.90 63.34 27.21
CA ALA A 105 22.92 62.10 27.98
C ALA A 105 23.84 61.08 27.29
N PRO A 106 24.57 60.26 28.10
CA PRO A 106 25.44 59.21 27.57
C PRO A 106 24.59 58.20 26.80
N TRP A 107 25.14 57.63 25.73
CA TRP A 107 24.53 56.53 24.99
C TRP A 107 24.35 55.31 25.89
N LYS A 108 23.15 54.81 25.96
CA LYS A 108 22.88 53.48 26.53
C LYS A 108 23.16 52.42 25.48
N GLN A 109 23.85 51.37 25.88
CA GLN A 109 24.20 50.26 25.01
C GLN A 109 23.55 48.97 25.51
N LYS A 110 23.05 48.15 24.57
CA LYS A 110 22.58 46.81 24.86
C LYS A 110 22.94 45.87 23.70
N GLU A 111 23.34 44.64 24.06
CA GLU A 111 23.74 43.63 23.08
C GLU A 111 22.63 42.57 22.97
N PHE A 112 22.38 42.15 21.74
CA PHE A 112 21.40 41.14 21.35
C PHE A 112 22.01 40.24 20.28
N GLY A 113 21.35 39.13 19.95
CA GLY A 113 21.79 38.15 18.96
C GLY A 113 22.09 36.80 19.61
N ASP A 114 22.43 35.81 18.81
CA ASP A 114 22.62 34.44 19.26
C ASP A 114 23.93 34.20 20.02
N HIS A 115 24.84 35.20 20.06
CA HIS A 115 26.00 35.26 20.97
C HIS A 115 25.70 35.96 22.30
N ALA A 116 24.57 36.64 22.45
CA ALA A 116 24.18 37.30 23.70
C ALA A 116 23.36 36.33 24.57
N SER A 117 23.51 36.44 25.88
CA SER A 117 22.67 35.63 26.79
C SER A 117 21.20 36.05 26.68
N ALA A 118 20.28 35.09 26.63
CA ALA A 118 18.85 35.37 26.69
C ALA A 118 18.42 36.17 27.93
N ARG A 119 19.26 36.13 29.02
CA ARG A 119 19.05 36.90 30.25
C ARG A 119 19.27 38.39 30.10
N ASP A 120 19.94 38.82 29.02
CA ASP A 120 20.19 40.25 28.76
C ASP A 120 18.98 40.91 28.07
N ASN A 121 17.98 40.13 27.61
CA ASN A 121 16.73 40.62 27.12
C ASN A 121 15.87 41.25 28.23
N ASP A 122 15.13 42.34 27.88
CA ASP A 122 14.21 42.96 28.84
C ASP A 122 12.95 42.11 29.09
N LEU A 123 12.68 41.16 28.20
CA LEU A 123 11.54 40.27 28.26
C LEU A 123 11.99 38.84 27.89
N ASP A 124 11.50 37.86 28.64
CA ASP A 124 11.70 36.45 28.33
C ASP A 124 10.79 36.05 27.16
N TYR A 125 11.33 36.19 25.97
CA TYR A 125 10.66 35.89 24.71
C TYR A 125 11.68 35.35 23.69
N ARG A 126 11.20 34.58 22.71
CA ARG A 126 12.05 33.92 21.69
C ARG A 126 12.80 34.86 20.76
N GLU A 127 12.37 36.11 20.63
CA GLU A 127 13.05 37.17 19.91
C GLU A 127 13.49 38.25 20.90
N SER A 128 14.53 38.98 20.59
CA SER A 128 15.06 40.03 21.45
C SER A 128 14.07 41.19 21.54
N VAL A 129 13.85 41.69 22.77
CA VAL A 129 12.95 42.82 23.02
C VAL A 129 13.66 43.87 23.87
N LEU A 130 13.66 45.11 23.42
CA LEU A 130 14.13 46.28 24.15
C LEU A 130 12.93 47.12 24.61
N ILE A 131 12.81 47.34 25.92
CA ILE A 131 11.77 48.17 26.48
C ILE A 131 12.22 49.62 26.54
N LEU A 132 11.56 50.46 25.79
CA LEU A 132 11.81 51.91 25.72
C LEU A 132 10.77 52.67 26.55
N PRO A 133 11.17 53.37 27.64
CA PRO A 133 10.26 54.25 28.37
C PRO A 133 9.83 55.45 27.52
N PRO A 134 8.77 56.19 27.87
CA PRO A 134 8.42 57.40 27.16
C PRO A 134 9.62 58.36 27.16
N PRO A 135 9.93 58.96 25.98
CA PRO A 135 11.08 59.84 25.86
C PRO A 135 10.91 61.10 26.72
N PRO A 136 11.97 61.54 27.45
CA PRO A 136 11.91 62.74 28.28
C PRO A 136 11.86 64.01 27.43
N THR A 137 12.15 63.96 26.14
CA THR A 137 12.18 65.08 25.22
C THR A 137 11.09 64.95 24.17
N ALA A 138 10.55 66.06 23.66
CA ALA A 138 9.57 66.08 22.59
C ALA A 138 10.13 65.57 21.23
N ALA A 139 11.43 65.44 21.10
CA ALA A 139 12.11 65.00 19.89
C ALA A 139 12.18 63.44 19.77
N GLY A 140 11.98 62.69 20.87
CA GLY A 140 11.97 61.20 20.86
C GLY A 140 13.33 60.57 21.16
N TYR A 141 13.64 59.45 20.53
CA TYR A 141 14.92 58.72 20.69
C TYR A 141 15.74 58.71 19.41
N GLU A 142 17.05 58.90 19.56
CA GLU A 142 18.06 58.61 18.55
C GLU A 142 18.57 57.19 18.79
N MET A 143 18.63 56.37 17.73
CA MET A 143 19.06 54.98 17.81
C MET A 143 20.12 54.66 16.75
N VAL A 144 21.11 53.89 17.17
CA VAL A 144 22.16 53.36 16.30
C VAL A 144 22.24 51.84 16.52
N PHE A 145 22.27 51.09 15.45
CA PHE A 145 22.42 49.66 15.43
C PHE A 145 23.77 49.30 14.82
N ARG A 146 24.51 48.40 15.45
CA ARG A 146 25.72 47.79 14.89
C ARG A 146 25.41 46.32 14.69
N LEU A 147 25.47 45.90 13.43
CA LEU A 147 25.03 44.58 12.98
C LEU A 147 26.21 43.79 12.43
N GLN A 148 26.47 42.62 12.99
CA GLN A 148 27.49 41.66 12.53
C GLN A 148 26.89 40.27 12.48
N SER A 149 27.14 39.53 11.42
CA SER A 149 26.74 38.11 11.34
C SER A 149 27.53 37.35 10.28
N THR A 150 27.83 36.10 10.56
CA THR A 150 28.32 35.12 9.61
C THR A 150 27.19 34.57 8.76
N SER A 151 25.95 34.72 9.24
CA SER A 151 24.70 34.43 8.56
C SER A 151 24.20 35.60 7.71
N THR A 152 22.93 35.63 7.36
CA THR A 152 22.33 36.73 6.61
C THR A 152 22.13 37.96 7.49
N LEU A 153 22.60 39.08 7.04
CA LEU A 153 22.49 40.39 7.72
C LEU A 153 21.17 41.07 7.40
N ILE A 154 20.21 40.99 8.32
CA ILE A 154 18.88 41.59 8.20
C ILE A 154 18.54 42.26 9.53
N LEU A 155 17.99 43.46 9.52
CA LEU A 155 17.46 44.12 10.70
C LEU A 155 15.94 44.21 10.62
N LEU A 156 15.27 43.34 11.38
CA LEU A 156 13.84 43.45 11.63
C LEU A 156 13.64 44.15 12.97
N ALA A 157 13.14 45.36 12.94
CA ALA A 157 12.88 46.12 14.14
C ALA A 157 11.45 46.66 14.13
N THR A 158 10.64 46.22 15.06
CA THR A 158 9.20 46.52 15.14
C THR A 158 8.88 47.13 16.49
N LEU A 159 8.36 48.35 16.48
CA LEU A 159 7.93 49.10 17.66
C LEU A 159 6.43 48.92 17.87
N SER A 160 6.01 48.50 19.03
CA SER A 160 4.61 48.27 19.39
C SER A 160 4.28 48.67 20.84
N SER A 161 3.00 48.86 21.13
CA SER A 161 2.55 48.95 22.53
C SER A 161 2.67 47.60 23.22
N PRO A 162 2.80 47.55 24.56
CA PRO A 162 2.84 46.28 25.32
C PRO A 162 1.62 45.40 25.00
N GLN A 163 0.45 45.98 24.88
CA GLN A 163 -0.80 45.25 24.61
C GLN A 163 -0.76 44.60 23.21
N GLU A 164 -0.35 45.33 22.18
CA GLU A 164 -0.25 44.81 20.81
C GLU A 164 0.86 43.77 20.69
N PHE A 165 1.98 43.95 21.39
CA PHE A 165 3.05 42.95 21.44
C PHE A 165 2.52 41.62 22.03
N VAL A 166 1.89 41.65 23.21
CA VAL A 166 1.36 40.44 23.87
C VAL A 166 0.35 39.75 22.97
N ARG A 167 -0.55 40.51 22.32
CA ARG A 167 -1.53 39.97 21.39
C ARG A 167 -0.85 39.28 20.19
N SER A 168 0.08 39.95 19.53
CA SER A 168 0.78 39.40 18.37
C SER A 168 1.63 38.19 18.75
N ALA A 169 2.37 38.26 19.85
CA ALA A 169 3.21 37.19 20.36
C ALA A 169 2.38 35.93 20.73
N THR A 170 1.19 36.13 21.33
CA THR A 170 0.28 35.01 21.65
C THR A 170 -0.22 34.31 20.38
N LEU A 171 -0.69 35.08 19.40
CA LEU A 171 -1.18 34.53 18.13
C LEU A 171 -0.07 33.81 17.36
N ASP A 172 1.10 34.39 17.32
CA ASP A 172 2.25 33.86 16.62
C ASP A 172 2.75 32.57 17.31
N THR A 173 2.85 32.57 18.64
CA THR A 173 3.20 31.37 19.41
C THR A 173 2.17 30.27 19.24
N ALA A 174 0.86 30.59 19.27
CA ALA A 174 -0.20 29.60 19.03
C ALA A 174 -0.10 28.98 17.62
N PHE A 175 0.15 29.81 16.60
CA PHE A 175 0.34 29.35 15.23
C PHE A 175 1.54 28.39 15.11
N TRP A 176 2.70 28.79 15.62
CA TRP A 176 3.91 27.97 15.53
C TRP A 176 3.82 26.70 16.38
N SER A 177 3.17 26.75 17.54
CA SER A 177 2.91 25.55 18.36
C SER A 177 2.04 24.54 17.60
N PHE A 178 0.99 25.00 16.93
CA PHE A 178 0.16 24.15 16.06
C PHE A 178 0.97 23.60 14.88
N TYR A 179 1.78 24.46 14.24
CA TYR A 179 2.65 24.08 13.13
C TYR A 179 3.61 22.95 13.53
N PHE A 180 4.34 23.11 14.63
CA PHE A 180 5.30 22.10 15.08
C PHE A 180 4.62 20.84 15.60
N GLY A 181 3.46 20.96 16.24
CA GLY A 181 2.65 19.80 16.62
C GLY A 181 2.26 18.94 15.41
N LEU A 182 1.78 19.59 14.35
CA LEU A 182 1.46 18.91 13.09
C LEU A 182 2.72 18.32 12.42
N ALA A 183 3.84 19.03 12.46
CA ALA A 183 5.11 18.59 11.91
C ALA A 183 5.64 17.34 12.61
N VAL A 184 5.58 17.29 13.92
CA VAL A 184 6.01 16.13 14.73
C VAL A 184 5.15 14.91 14.40
N ILE A 185 3.82 15.08 14.36
CA ILE A 185 2.90 14.00 14.01
C ILE A 185 3.19 13.48 12.59
N ALA A 186 3.31 14.38 11.61
CA ALA A 186 3.60 14.00 10.23
C ALA A 186 4.96 13.28 10.10
N SER A 187 5.99 13.78 10.80
CA SER A 187 7.33 13.17 10.82
C SER A 187 7.31 11.79 11.48
N GLY A 188 6.57 11.63 12.59
CA GLY A 188 6.38 10.35 13.26
C GLY A 188 5.68 9.32 12.38
N ILE A 189 4.62 9.73 11.66
CA ILE A 189 3.92 8.89 10.69
C ILE A 189 4.87 8.52 9.54
N ALA A 190 5.64 9.47 9.01
CA ALA A 190 6.59 9.23 7.93
C ALA A 190 7.69 8.24 8.36
N LEU A 191 8.22 8.39 9.57
CA LEU A 191 9.21 7.46 10.14
C LEU A 191 8.62 6.06 10.31
N TRP A 192 7.43 5.96 10.91
CA TRP A 192 6.75 4.68 11.09
C TRP A 192 6.51 3.98 9.75
N LEU A 193 6.01 4.70 8.74
CA LEU A 193 5.81 4.17 7.39
C LEU A 193 7.14 3.76 6.73
N ALA A 194 8.20 4.56 6.90
CA ALA A 194 9.53 4.27 6.34
C ALA A 194 10.10 2.95 6.89
N VAL A 195 9.98 2.75 8.21
CA VAL A 195 10.44 1.52 8.90
C VAL A 195 9.57 0.32 8.51
N ALA A 196 8.23 0.48 8.54
CA ALA A 196 7.28 -0.59 8.26
C ALA A 196 7.34 -1.07 6.80
N LEU A 197 7.39 -0.14 5.86
CA LEU A 197 7.33 -0.43 4.43
C LEU A 197 8.70 -0.49 3.74
N ARG A 198 9.76 -0.05 4.41
CA ARG A 198 11.17 -0.05 3.93
C ARG A 198 11.34 0.55 2.52
N ARG A 199 10.55 1.61 2.20
CA ARG A 199 10.58 2.29 0.89
C ARG A 199 11.48 3.52 0.92
N ARG A 200 12.33 3.69 -0.09
CA ARG A 200 13.26 4.84 -0.20
C ARG A 200 12.54 6.19 -0.17
N LEU A 201 11.40 6.29 -0.86
CA LEU A 201 10.58 7.50 -0.87
C LEU A 201 10.17 7.92 0.55
N LEU A 202 9.76 6.97 1.40
CA LEU A 202 9.35 7.26 2.78
C LEU A 202 10.52 7.69 3.65
N TRP A 203 11.70 7.11 3.43
CA TRP A 203 12.93 7.59 4.06
C TRP A 203 13.29 9.00 3.60
N GLY A 204 13.09 9.33 2.31
CA GLY A 204 13.25 10.70 1.79
C GLY A 204 12.33 11.69 2.50
N ILE A 205 11.05 11.35 2.69
CA ILE A 205 10.09 12.17 3.45
C ILE A 205 10.53 12.35 4.90
N CYS A 206 10.96 11.26 5.55
CA CYS A 206 11.42 11.30 6.94
C CYS A 206 12.64 12.22 7.11
N LEU A 207 13.64 12.11 6.22
CA LEU A 207 14.82 12.97 6.27
C LEU A 207 14.51 14.43 5.92
N PHE A 208 13.59 14.65 4.99
CA PHE A 208 13.13 16.01 4.67
C PHE A 208 12.44 16.70 5.85
N SER A 209 11.91 15.94 6.81
CA SER A 209 11.36 16.48 8.06
C SER A 209 12.40 17.21 8.93
N LEU A 210 13.71 17.05 8.65
CA LEU A 210 14.77 17.83 9.29
C LEU A 210 14.68 19.34 8.97
N ASN A 211 13.86 19.74 8.01
CA ASN A 211 13.53 21.13 7.80
C ASN A 211 12.74 21.77 8.96
N TYR A 212 11.99 20.99 9.74
CA TYR A 212 11.23 21.55 10.88
C TYR A 212 12.10 22.03 12.04
N PRO A 213 13.12 21.29 12.49
CA PRO A 213 14.13 21.84 13.40
C PRO A 213 14.81 23.10 12.87
N LEU A 214 15.08 23.20 11.55
CA LEU A 214 15.60 24.42 10.96
C LEU A 214 14.62 25.60 11.12
N VAL A 215 13.33 25.40 10.80
CA VAL A 215 12.32 26.45 11.01
C VAL A 215 12.24 26.84 12.48
N ALA A 216 12.29 25.89 13.42
CA ALA A 216 12.28 26.17 14.85
C ALA A 216 13.50 27.01 15.28
N ALA A 217 14.69 26.68 14.76
CA ALA A 217 15.93 27.41 15.04
C ALA A 217 15.88 28.84 14.47
N LEU A 218 15.39 29.02 13.24
CA LEU A 218 15.23 30.34 12.63
C LEU A 218 14.26 31.27 13.38
N HIS A 219 13.35 30.69 14.16
CA HIS A 219 12.39 31.42 15.00
C HIS A 219 12.81 31.52 16.48
N GLY A 220 14.04 31.13 16.86
CA GLY A 220 14.57 31.28 18.19
C GLY A 220 14.01 30.30 19.25
N TYR A 221 13.26 29.27 18.82
CA TYR A 221 12.68 28.31 19.79
C TYR A 221 13.70 27.50 20.58
N PRO A 222 14.83 27.02 20.02
CA PRO A 222 15.81 26.25 20.77
C PRO A 222 16.45 27.06 21.91
N GLU A 223 16.83 28.31 21.66
CA GLU A 223 17.37 29.20 22.65
C GLU A 223 16.34 29.50 23.74
N TRP A 224 15.13 29.82 23.37
CA TRP A 224 14.06 30.13 24.32
C TRP A 224 13.67 28.92 25.20
N LEU A 225 13.70 27.69 24.66
CA LEU A 225 13.34 26.48 25.41
C LEU A 225 14.47 25.95 26.30
N PHE A 226 15.72 26.04 25.84
CA PHE A 226 16.85 25.41 26.47
C PHE A 226 17.84 26.43 27.10
N GLY A 227 17.63 27.72 26.85
CA GLY A 227 18.45 28.81 27.37
C GLY A 227 19.91 28.73 26.94
N ASP A 228 20.79 29.30 27.77
CA ASP A 228 22.22 29.43 27.48
C ASP A 228 22.97 28.10 27.26
N ALA A 229 22.35 26.96 27.56
CA ALA A 229 22.96 25.64 27.35
C ALA A 229 23.22 25.32 25.87
N LEU A 230 22.43 25.92 24.94
CA LEU A 230 22.59 25.71 23.52
C LEU A 230 23.41 26.79 22.80
N LEU A 231 23.75 27.90 23.46
CA LEU A 231 24.56 28.99 22.88
C LEU A 231 25.79 28.51 22.08
N PRO A 232 26.61 27.54 22.60
CA PRO A 232 27.81 27.10 21.89
C PRO A 232 27.51 26.32 20.59
N VAL A 233 26.29 25.84 20.42
CA VAL A 233 25.90 24.90 19.33
C VAL A 233 24.93 25.55 18.36
N GLN A 234 24.30 26.65 18.75
CA GLN A 234 23.18 27.27 18.02
C GLN A 234 23.58 27.71 16.61
N ASP A 235 24.68 28.43 16.45
CA ASP A 235 25.22 28.85 15.15
C ASP A 235 25.47 27.66 14.23
N TYR A 236 26.11 26.61 14.82
CA TYR A 236 26.39 25.38 14.07
C TYR A 236 25.10 24.67 13.69
N MET A 237 24.10 24.69 14.57
CA MET A 237 22.83 24.00 14.35
C MET A 237 22.07 24.58 13.14
N ILE A 238 21.90 25.90 13.06
CA ILE A 238 21.22 26.56 11.93
C ILE A 238 21.99 26.32 10.65
N SER A 239 23.32 26.48 10.69
CA SER A 239 24.20 26.30 9.55
C SER A 239 24.17 24.87 9.02
N CYS A 240 24.30 23.86 9.91
CA CYS A 240 24.23 22.44 9.55
C CYS A 240 22.85 22.07 8.99
N LEU A 241 21.78 22.48 9.66
CA LEU A 241 20.42 22.16 9.23
C LEU A 241 20.07 22.80 7.89
N SER A 242 20.60 24.02 7.60
CA SER A 242 20.40 24.65 6.30
C SER A 242 21.00 23.84 5.17
N LEU A 243 22.25 23.39 5.27
CA LEU A 243 22.88 22.54 4.27
C LEU A 243 22.21 21.18 4.17
N VAL A 244 21.84 20.54 5.29
CA VAL A 244 21.07 19.27 5.30
C VAL A 244 19.70 19.43 4.63
N SER A 245 19.06 20.58 4.79
CA SER A 245 17.79 20.91 4.14
C SER A 245 17.87 20.79 2.63
N TYR A 246 18.89 21.39 2.01
CA TYR A 246 19.10 21.28 0.56
C TYR A 246 19.33 19.85 0.10
N ALA A 247 20.22 19.11 0.79
CA ALA A 247 20.53 17.73 0.45
C ALA A 247 19.29 16.82 0.53
N THR A 248 18.50 16.96 1.59
CA THR A 248 17.27 16.18 1.79
C THR A 248 16.18 16.56 0.80
N ALA A 249 16.07 17.83 0.42
CA ALA A 249 15.14 18.31 -0.60
C ALA A 249 15.47 17.70 -1.99
N LEU A 250 16.74 17.75 -2.40
CA LEU A 250 17.18 17.14 -3.67
C LEU A 250 16.94 15.63 -3.70
N TRP A 251 17.24 14.95 -2.59
CA TRP A 251 16.98 13.51 -2.50
C TRP A 251 15.49 13.18 -2.56
N LEU A 252 14.67 13.87 -1.78
CA LEU A 252 13.22 13.68 -1.80
C LEU A 252 12.65 13.87 -3.22
N HIS A 253 13.06 14.93 -3.92
CA HIS A 253 12.64 15.18 -5.29
C HIS A 253 13.06 14.05 -6.24
N SER A 254 14.29 13.51 -6.08
CA SER A 254 14.76 12.40 -6.88
C SER A 254 13.92 11.14 -6.73
N GLU A 255 13.45 10.86 -5.53
CA GLU A 255 12.60 9.69 -5.22
C GLU A 255 11.12 9.93 -5.64
N VAL A 256 10.58 11.13 -5.44
CA VAL A 256 9.21 11.48 -5.87
C VAL A 256 9.03 11.31 -7.38
N PHE A 257 10.01 11.76 -8.16
CA PHE A 257 9.97 11.69 -9.62
C PHE A 257 10.54 10.38 -10.19
N ASP A 258 11.01 9.47 -9.32
CA ASP A 258 11.69 8.23 -9.73
C ASP A 258 12.79 8.50 -10.79
N LEU A 259 13.63 9.50 -10.51
CA LEU A 259 14.63 9.99 -11.46
C LEU A 259 15.66 8.93 -11.80
N LYS A 260 15.93 8.01 -10.90
CA LYS A 260 16.83 6.87 -11.17
C LYS A 260 16.38 6.07 -12.40
N LYS A 261 15.06 5.91 -12.58
CA LYS A 261 14.47 5.17 -13.71
C LYS A 261 14.20 6.08 -14.90
N ASN A 262 13.61 7.26 -14.64
CA ASN A 262 13.09 8.14 -15.69
C ASN A 262 14.20 8.99 -16.33
N MET A 263 15.22 9.43 -15.56
CA MET A 263 16.28 10.35 -16.00
C MET A 263 17.61 10.02 -15.26
N PRO A 264 18.29 8.91 -15.55
CA PRO A 264 19.46 8.44 -14.78
C PRO A 264 20.63 9.44 -14.75
N ARG A 265 20.84 10.22 -15.80
CA ARG A 265 21.90 11.25 -15.84
C ARG A 265 21.59 12.40 -14.86
N LEU A 266 20.34 12.85 -14.81
CA LEU A 266 19.92 13.88 -13.85
C LEU A 266 20.02 13.36 -12.41
N TYR A 267 19.65 12.10 -12.17
CA TYR A 267 19.82 11.46 -10.88
C TYR A 267 21.28 11.47 -10.40
N GLN A 268 22.23 11.16 -11.28
CA GLN A 268 23.67 11.21 -10.95
C GLN A 268 24.13 12.63 -10.62
N LEU A 269 23.66 13.65 -11.36
CA LEU A 269 23.96 15.05 -11.07
C LEU A 269 23.42 15.48 -9.71
N LEU A 270 22.19 15.07 -9.36
CA LEU A 270 21.63 15.36 -8.04
C LEU A 270 22.38 14.64 -6.91
N LEU A 271 22.83 13.41 -7.12
CA LEU A 271 23.68 12.72 -6.15
C LEU A 271 25.03 13.45 -5.96
N ALA A 272 25.62 13.97 -7.02
CA ALA A 272 26.85 14.77 -6.91
C ALA A 272 26.60 16.07 -6.13
N ALA A 273 25.45 16.75 -6.35
CA ALA A 273 25.05 17.91 -5.60
C ALA A 273 24.82 17.58 -4.11
N ILE A 274 24.17 16.46 -3.79
CA ILE A 274 24.00 15.98 -2.41
C ILE A 274 25.36 15.69 -1.75
N ALA A 275 26.28 15.03 -2.46
CA ALA A 275 27.62 14.76 -1.97
C ALA A 275 28.41 16.05 -1.70
N LEU A 276 28.29 17.04 -2.60
CA LEU A 276 28.88 18.36 -2.42
C LEU A 276 28.31 19.04 -1.16
N ASN A 277 27.02 18.97 -0.93
CA ASN A 277 26.38 19.48 0.29
C ASN A 277 26.96 18.88 1.57
N ILE A 278 27.22 17.57 1.58
CA ILE A 278 27.86 16.89 2.72
C ILE A 278 29.28 17.42 2.94
N VAL A 279 30.02 17.65 1.85
CA VAL A 279 31.39 18.22 1.92
C VAL A 279 31.35 19.66 2.41
N LEU A 280 30.38 20.45 2.00
CA LEU A 280 30.20 21.85 2.42
C LEU A 280 29.93 21.98 3.94
N GLN A 281 29.50 20.93 4.64
CA GLN A 281 29.41 20.95 6.12
C GLN A 281 30.75 21.27 6.78
N ILE A 282 31.87 20.91 6.14
CA ILE A 282 33.23 21.20 6.65
C ILE A 282 33.51 22.70 6.68
N SER A 283 32.81 23.50 5.88
CA SER A 283 32.98 24.96 5.84
C SER A 283 32.54 25.64 7.14
N ILE A 284 31.63 25.01 7.89
CA ILE A 284 31.04 25.61 9.11
C ILE A 284 32.11 25.82 10.19
N PRO A 285 32.82 24.79 10.65
CA PRO A 285 33.88 24.98 11.68
C PRO A 285 35.07 25.80 11.16
N LEU A 286 35.23 25.95 9.84
CA LEU A 286 36.28 26.75 9.23
C LEU A 286 35.90 28.24 9.04
N GLY A 287 34.68 28.65 9.41
CA GLY A 287 34.20 30.03 9.28
C GLY A 287 33.83 30.48 7.87
N PHE A 288 33.71 29.54 6.91
CA PHE A 288 33.37 29.84 5.51
C PHE A 288 31.91 29.55 5.17
N TYR A 289 31.01 29.53 6.17
CA TYR A 289 29.60 29.21 5.99
C TYR A 289 28.89 30.10 4.95
N GLY A 290 29.10 31.41 5.00
CA GLY A 290 28.51 32.36 4.05
C GLY A 290 28.86 32.04 2.58
N GLN A 291 30.10 31.59 2.32
CA GLN A 291 30.53 31.15 0.98
C GLN A 291 29.87 29.85 0.57
N ALA A 292 29.72 28.90 1.50
CA ALA A 292 29.00 27.65 1.26
C ALA A 292 27.52 27.91 0.88
N MET A 293 26.87 28.85 1.55
CA MET A 293 25.49 29.26 1.25
C MET A 293 25.35 29.95 -0.11
N GLN A 294 26.36 30.70 -0.54
CA GLN A 294 26.37 31.27 -1.90
C GLN A 294 26.49 30.18 -2.98
N ILE A 295 27.34 29.16 -2.75
CA ILE A 295 27.46 27.99 -3.62
C ILE A 295 26.12 27.25 -3.70
N GLU A 296 25.48 27.01 -2.53
CA GLU A 296 24.18 26.35 -2.45
C GLU A 296 23.08 27.12 -3.18
N ALA A 297 23.03 28.43 -3.01
CA ALA A 297 22.09 29.26 -3.76
C ALA A 297 22.31 29.13 -5.27
N GLY A 298 23.58 29.09 -5.72
CA GLY A 298 23.92 28.83 -7.11
C GLY A 298 23.42 27.47 -7.60
N ILE A 299 23.63 26.40 -6.83
CA ILE A 299 23.11 25.06 -7.13
C ILE A 299 21.59 25.08 -7.19
N PHE A 300 20.93 25.73 -6.23
CA PHE A 300 19.47 25.83 -6.19
C PHE A 300 18.93 26.52 -7.44
N PHE A 301 19.48 27.68 -7.84
CA PHE A 301 19.03 28.42 -9.02
C PHE A 301 19.25 27.68 -10.35
N ILE A 302 20.22 26.73 -10.39
CA ILE A 302 20.42 25.84 -11.54
C ILE A 302 19.44 24.65 -11.46
N ALA A 303 19.29 24.05 -10.29
CA ALA A 303 18.46 22.85 -10.10
C ALA A 303 16.95 23.17 -10.19
N ALA A 304 16.51 24.30 -9.66
CA ALA A 304 15.10 24.67 -9.61
C ALA A 304 14.40 24.68 -10.98
N PRO A 305 14.91 25.36 -12.02
CA PRO A 305 14.32 25.31 -13.36
C PRO A 305 14.29 23.89 -13.93
N ILE A 306 15.35 23.10 -13.70
CA ILE A 306 15.44 21.71 -14.18
C ILE A 306 14.35 20.85 -13.52
N LEU A 307 14.16 21.00 -12.21
CA LEU A 307 13.11 20.30 -11.46
C LEU A 307 11.71 20.73 -11.93
N LEU A 308 11.48 22.02 -12.19
CA LEU A 308 10.22 22.54 -12.72
C LEU A 308 9.92 21.99 -14.11
N ILE A 309 10.91 22.02 -15.02
CA ILE A 309 10.78 21.47 -16.37
C ILE A 309 10.53 19.97 -16.31
N THR A 310 11.25 19.25 -15.44
CA THR A 310 11.08 17.80 -15.26
C THR A 310 9.68 17.47 -14.75
N SER A 311 9.19 18.21 -13.77
CA SER A 311 7.82 18.07 -13.26
C SER A 311 6.79 18.27 -14.36
N TRP A 312 6.94 19.33 -15.16
CA TRP A 312 6.06 19.63 -16.29
C TRP A 312 6.12 18.57 -17.40
N MET A 313 7.32 18.08 -17.75
CA MET A 313 7.49 17.02 -18.75
C MET A 313 6.85 15.69 -18.29
N LEU A 314 7.01 15.31 -17.03
CA LEU A 314 6.40 14.11 -16.48
C LEU A 314 4.88 14.22 -16.37
N TRP A 315 4.39 15.41 -16.05
CA TRP A 315 2.95 15.69 -16.07
C TRP A 315 2.35 15.56 -17.47
N ARG A 316 3.00 16.06 -18.51
CA ARG A 316 2.54 15.92 -19.90
C ARG A 316 2.56 14.49 -20.44
N ARG A 317 3.48 13.64 -19.97
CA ARG A 317 3.67 12.27 -20.46
C ARG A 317 2.68 11.26 -19.88
N LYS A 318 2.03 11.54 -18.79
CA LYS A 318 1.06 10.64 -18.15
C LYS A 318 -0.34 11.19 -18.33
N ALA A 319 -1.30 10.31 -18.75
CA ALA A 319 -2.72 10.62 -18.77
C ALA A 319 -3.14 11.17 -17.39
N VAL A 320 -3.96 12.21 -17.39
CA VAL A 320 -4.34 13.04 -16.23
C VAL A 320 -4.99 12.16 -15.15
N ASP A 321 -4.18 11.64 -14.25
CA ASP A 321 -4.63 11.08 -12.98
C ASP A 321 -4.41 12.16 -11.89
N ILE A 322 -5.24 12.18 -10.86
CA ILE A 322 -5.15 13.13 -9.74
C ILE A 322 -3.75 13.11 -9.10
N ASN A 323 -3.10 11.95 -9.08
CA ASN A 323 -1.73 11.79 -8.59
C ASN A 323 -0.71 12.54 -9.46
N THR A 324 -0.94 12.58 -10.76
CA THR A 324 -0.09 13.29 -11.72
C THR A 324 -0.28 14.80 -11.61
N LEU A 325 -1.49 15.24 -11.29
CA LEU A 325 -1.79 16.65 -11.02
C LEU A 325 -1.09 17.13 -9.74
N LEU A 326 -1.16 16.35 -8.67
CA LEU A 326 -0.49 16.63 -7.39
C LEU A 326 1.04 16.63 -7.54
N LEU A 327 1.60 15.69 -8.30
CA LEU A 327 3.04 15.66 -8.63
C LEU A 327 3.48 16.83 -9.50
N GLY A 328 2.60 17.32 -10.37
CA GLY A 328 2.93 18.41 -11.29
C GLY A 328 2.80 19.82 -10.69
N LEU A 329 1.92 20.03 -9.71
CA LEU A 329 1.59 21.36 -9.20
C LEU A 329 2.29 21.74 -7.90
N LEU A 330 2.45 20.81 -6.97
CA LEU A 330 2.89 21.16 -5.60
C LEU A 330 4.40 21.32 -5.43
N PRO A 331 5.30 20.50 -6.03
CA PRO A 331 6.73 20.77 -5.99
C PRO A 331 7.12 22.12 -6.58
N PRO A 332 6.51 22.62 -7.68
CA PRO A 332 6.75 23.97 -8.15
C PRO A 332 6.45 25.06 -7.12
N VAL A 333 5.38 24.92 -6.35
CA VAL A 333 5.02 25.90 -5.31
C VAL A 333 6.13 26.02 -4.26
N TYR A 334 6.65 24.86 -3.78
CA TYR A 334 7.76 24.87 -2.83
C TYR A 334 9.03 25.46 -3.44
N VAL A 335 9.42 25.02 -4.64
CA VAL A 335 10.62 25.50 -5.32
C VAL A 335 10.56 27.02 -5.60
N VAL A 336 9.41 27.51 -6.05
CA VAL A 336 9.21 28.95 -6.30
C VAL A 336 9.27 29.74 -5.00
N SER A 337 8.58 29.28 -3.93
CA SER A 337 8.58 29.98 -2.64
C SER A 337 9.97 30.01 -2.00
N ALA A 338 10.72 28.91 -2.07
CA ALA A 338 12.10 28.85 -1.60
C ALA A 338 13.02 29.75 -2.44
N GLY A 339 12.82 29.79 -3.76
CA GLY A 339 13.57 30.69 -4.65
C GLY A 339 13.33 32.15 -4.35
N LEU A 340 12.08 32.55 -4.13
CA LEU A 340 11.74 33.92 -3.73
C LEU A 340 12.37 34.30 -2.38
N ALA A 341 12.32 33.38 -1.41
CA ALA A 341 12.96 33.59 -0.12
C ALA A 341 14.49 33.79 -0.27
N LEU A 342 15.16 32.94 -1.08
CA LEU A 342 16.59 33.08 -1.35
C LEU A 342 16.94 34.39 -2.04
N LEU A 343 16.16 34.81 -3.04
CA LEU A 343 16.37 36.11 -3.70
C LEU A 343 16.22 37.28 -2.72
N SER A 344 15.29 37.17 -1.78
CA SER A 344 15.06 38.15 -0.71
C SER A 344 16.22 38.18 0.29
N ILE A 345 16.72 37.02 0.70
CA ILE A 345 17.86 36.90 1.62
C ILE A 345 19.14 37.44 0.99
N HIS A 346 19.38 37.18 -0.30
CA HIS A 346 20.57 37.66 -1.01
C HIS A 346 20.48 39.12 -1.42
N GLY A 347 19.41 39.83 -1.06
CA GLY A 347 19.21 41.24 -1.38
C GLY A 347 18.97 41.55 -2.87
N VAL A 348 18.65 40.53 -3.68
CA VAL A 348 18.29 40.71 -5.10
C VAL A 348 16.92 41.34 -5.23
N ILE A 349 15.99 40.99 -4.37
CA ILE A 349 14.68 41.63 -4.21
C ILE A 349 14.59 42.24 -2.80
N PRO A 350 13.81 43.31 -2.62
CA PRO A 350 13.62 43.92 -1.30
C PRO A 350 13.11 42.87 -0.29
N PHE A 351 13.70 42.90 0.89
CA PHE A 351 13.27 41.95 1.93
C PHE A 351 11.86 42.27 2.40
N HIS A 352 11.02 41.24 2.42
CA HIS A 352 9.67 41.29 2.96
C HIS A 352 9.40 40.01 3.77
N ASN A 353 9.01 40.13 5.03
CA ASN A 353 8.85 38.98 5.94
C ASN A 353 7.87 37.93 5.40
N MET A 354 6.77 38.36 4.77
CA MET A 354 5.80 37.42 4.17
C MET A 354 6.42 36.61 3.02
N VAL A 355 7.26 37.22 2.18
CA VAL A 355 7.94 36.51 1.08
C VAL A 355 8.97 35.53 1.63
N TYR A 356 9.73 35.95 2.62
CA TYR A 356 10.70 35.10 3.30
C TYR A 356 10.06 33.88 3.94
N SER A 357 8.91 34.04 4.60
CA SER A 357 8.23 32.94 5.33
C SER A 357 7.43 32.00 4.44
N THR A 358 7.20 32.30 3.17
CA THR A 358 6.34 31.48 2.28
C THR A 358 6.81 30.04 2.13
N TRP A 359 8.12 29.80 2.08
CA TRP A 359 8.67 28.44 1.99
C TRP A 359 8.38 27.59 3.23
N GLN A 360 8.31 28.21 4.41
CA GLN A 360 8.00 27.53 5.66
C GLN A 360 6.56 27.01 5.68
N TYR A 361 5.62 27.79 5.16
CA TYR A 361 4.22 27.36 4.98
C TYR A 361 4.07 26.32 3.86
N ALA A 362 4.84 26.49 2.77
CA ALA A 362 4.86 25.53 1.67
C ALA A 362 5.39 24.14 2.09
N LEU A 363 6.25 24.07 3.12
CA LEU A 363 6.72 22.80 3.66
C LEU A 363 5.58 21.90 4.12
N ILE A 364 4.55 22.41 4.80
CA ILE A 364 3.41 21.61 5.26
C ILE A 364 2.67 21.04 4.05
N ILE A 365 2.36 21.90 3.07
CA ILE A 365 1.64 21.51 1.86
C ILE A 365 2.45 20.44 1.12
N HIS A 366 3.76 20.65 1.01
CA HIS A 366 4.65 19.70 0.34
C HIS A 366 4.66 18.33 1.05
N ILE A 367 4.85 18.29 2.37
CA ILE A 367 4.89 17.02 3.11
C ILE A 367 3.55 16.28 3.04
N VAL A 368 2.43 16.97 3.28
CA VAL A 368 1.09 16.36 3.16
C VAL A 368 0.89 15.75 1.78
N THR A 369 1.31 16.47 0.74
CA THR A 369 1.20 16.00 -0.65
C THR A 369 2.07 14.79 -0.92
N VAL A 370 3.33 14.84 -0.53
CA VAL A 370 4.26 13.72 -0.72
C VAL A 370 3.81 12.50 0.07
N LEU A 371 3.29 12.69 1.29
CA LEU A 371 2.71 11.61 2.10
C LEU A 371 1.50 10.96 1.41
N ILE A 372 0.59 11.77 0.85
CA ILE A 372 -0.55 11.28 0.08
C ILE A 372 -0.07 10.46 -1.12
N ILE A 373 0.90 10.99 -1.88
CA ILE A 373 1.48 10.30 -3.04
C ILE A 373 2.13 8.98 -2.62
N ALA A 374 2.88 8.97 -1.51
CA ALA A 374 3.51 7.77 -0.98
C ALA A 374 2.46 6.70 -0.63
N VAL A 375 1.40 7.07 0.08
CA VAL A 375 0.29 6.17 0.44
C VAL A 375 -0.40 5.63 -0.82
N LEU A 376 -0.67 6.49 -1.80
CA LEU A 376 -1.32 6.08 -3.06
C LEU A 376 -0.44 5.13 -3.88
N ARG A 377 0.88 5.37 -3.96
CA ARG A 377 1.83 4.44 -4.60
C ARG A 377 1.85 3.08 -3.91
N VAL A 378 1.97 3.07 -2.58
CA VAL A 378 1.96 1.81 -1.81
C VAL A 378 0.66 1.04 -2.03
N ARG A 379 -0.50 1.73 -2.03
CA ARG A 379 -1.80 1.10 -2.34
C ARG A 379 -1.84 0.52 -3.75
N ALA A 380 -1.32 1.23 -4.75
CA ALA A 380 -1.28 0.76 -6.13
C ALA A 380 -0.39 -0.49 -6.28
N GLU A 381 0.80 -0.50 -5.67
CA GLU A 381 1.69 -1.66 -5.68
C GLU A 381 1.07 -2.88 -4.98
N ASN A 382 0.41 -2.68 -3.84
CA ASN A 382 -0.29 -3.76 -3.14
C ASN A 382 -1.43 -4.34 -3.97
N ARG A 383 -2.21 -3.50 -4.68
CA ARG A 383 -3.27 -3.96 -5.60
C ARG A 383 -2.70 -4.82 -6.73
N THR A 384 -1.55 -4.43 -7.30
CA THR A 384 -0.90 -5.21 -8.38
C THR A 384 -0.37 -6.55 -7.87
N LEU A 385 0.16 -6.60 -6.64
CA LEU A 385 0.60 -7.83 -5.98
C LEU A 385 -0.56 -8.79 -5.73
N VAL A 386 -1.67 -8.30 -5.16
CA VAL A 386 -2.88 -9.10 -4.91
C VAL A 386 -3.43 -9.65 -6.23
N ARG A 387 -3.50 -8.82 -7.28
CA ARG A 387 -3.97 -9.27 -8.61
C ARG A 387 -3.07 -10.34 -9.22
N LYS A 388 -1.75 -10.22 -9.08
CA LYS A 388 -0.81 -11.26 -9.53
C LYS A 388 -1.00 -12.58 -8.78
N GLN A 389 -1.23 -12.52 -7.46
CA GLN A 389 -1.51 -13.71 -6.64
C GLN A 389 -2.83 -14.38 -7.03
N GLN A 390 -3.88 -13.60 -7.30
CA GLN A 390 -5.15 -14.13 -7.79
C GLN A 390 -4.98 -14.83 -9.13
N LEU A 391 -4.34 -14.17 -10.09
CA LEU A 391 -4.08 -14.76 -11.41
C LEU A 391 -3.23 -16.04 -11.33
N ALA A 392 -2.24 -16.08 -10.44
CA ALA A 392 -1.44 -17.29 -10.21
C ALA A 392 -2.29 -18.45 -9.67
N ARG A 393 -3.23 -18.17 -8.76
CA ARG A 393 -4.18 -19.17 -8.24
C ARG A 393 -5.13 -19.68 -9.33
N GLU A 394 -5.69 -18.77 -10.12
CA GLU A 394 -6.56 -19.14 -11.25
C GLU A 394 -5.85 -20.06 -12.25
N LEU A 395 -4.61 -19.71 -12.61
CA LEU A 395 -3.77 -20.53 -13.50
C LEU A 395 -3.43 -21.89 -12.89
N GLN A 396 -3.23 -21.96 -11.57
CA GLN A 396 -2.97 -23.21 -10.89
C GLN A 396 -4.21 -24.14 -10.94
N ILE A 397 -5.38 -23.60 -10.62
CA ILE A 397 -6.66 -24.34 -10.69
C ILE A 397 -6.91 -24.85 -12.11
N GLU A 398 -6.68 -24.02 -13.12
CA GLU A 398 -6.83 -24.39 -14.53
C GLU A 398 -5.86 -25.51 -14.94
N ARG A 399 -4.60 -25.44 -14.49
CA ARG A 399 -3.59 -26.46 -14.74
C ARG A 399 -3.96 -27.79 -14.08
N GLU A 400 -4.44 -27.78 -12.86
CA GLU A 400 -4.89 -28.98 -12.12
C GLU A 400 -6.09 -29.61 -12.84
N ALA A 401 -7.08 -28.83 -13.24
CA ALA A 401 -8.23 -29.30 -14.03
C ALA A 401 -7.79 -29.91 -15.37
N SER A 402 -6.90 -29.25 -16.08
CA SER A 402 -6.36 -29.76 -17.36
C SER A 402 -5.51 -31.02 -17.19
N PHE A 403 -4.78 -31.14 -16.07
CA PHE A 403 -4.01 -32.36 -15.74
C PHE A 403 -4.95 -33.53 -15.50
N HIS A 404 -5.97 -33.36 -14.67
CA HIS A 404 -6.98 -34.39 -14.39
C HIS A 404 -7.72 -34.82 -15.67
N GLN A 405 -8.08 -33.86 -16.52
CA GLN A 405 -8.73 -34.17 -17.80
C GLN A 405 -7.82 -35.00 -18.72
N ARG A 406 -6.52 -34.69 -18.81
CA ARG A 406 -5.57 -35.47 -19.63
C ARG A 406 -5.36 -36.87 -19.08
N GLN A 407 -5.24 -37.00 -17.76
CA GLN A 407 -5.12 -38.30 -17.09
C GLN A 407 -6.33 -39.19 -17.37
N PHE A 408 -7.54 -38.60 -17.27
CA PHE A 408 -8.79 -39.27 -17.64
C PHE A 408 -8.79 -39.75 -19.08
N MET A 409 -8.48 -38.86 -20.04
CA MET A 409 -8.45 -39.26 -21.45
C MET A 409 -7.44 -40.35 -21.75
N GLY A 410 -6.28 -40.33 -21.11
CA GLY A 410 -5.24 -41.38 -21.25
C GLY A 410 -5.74 -42.75 -20.78
N MET A 411 -6.43 -42.78 -19.64
CA MET A 411 -6.98 -44.01 -19.08
C MET A 411 -8.14 -44.56 -19.87
N VAL A 412 -9.09 -43.70 -20.26
CA VAL A 412 -10.21 -44.09 -21.14
C VAL A 412 -9.67 -44.69 -22.45
N ALA A 413 -8.71 -44.06 -23.08
CA ALA A 413 -8.09 -44.58 -24.31
C ALA A 413 -7.44 -45.97 -24.10
N HIS A 414 -6.81 -46.23 -22.92
CA HIS A 414 -6.25 -47.52 -22.61
C HIS A 414 -7.32 -48.59 -22.45
N GLU A 415 -8.36 -48.29 -21.68
CA GLU A 415 -9.49 -49.23 -21.42
C GLU A 415 -10.32 -49.51 -22.69
N PHE A 416 -10.40 -48.61 -23.65
CA PHE A 416 -11.00 -48.84 -24.99
C PHE A 416 -10.10 -49.75 -25.85
N ARG A 417 -8.78 -49.60 -25.78
CA ARG A 417 -7.84 -50.35 -26.62
C ARG A 417 -7.92 -51.85 -26.38
N THR A 418 -8.06 -52.24 -25.09
CA THR A 418 -8.05 -53.65 -24.69
C THR A 418 -9.22 -54.47 -25.30
N PRO A 419 -10.50 -54.09 -25.16
CA PRO A 419 -11.62 -54.81 -25.77
C PRO A 419 -11.60 -54.72 -27.28
N LEU A 420 -11.15 -53.60 -27.86
CA LEU A 420 -10.98 -53.46 -29.31
C LEU A 420 -9.95 -54.44 -29.87
N ALA A 421 -8.82 -54.62 -29.17
CA ALA A 421 -7.81 -55.62 -29.55
C ALA A 421 -8.33 -57.04 -29.45
N ILE A 422 -9.17 -57.38 -28.42
CA ILE A 422 -9.83 -58.67 -28.30
C ILE A 422 -10.78 -58.88 -29.47
N LEU A 423 -11.60 -57.90 -29.84
CA LEU A 423 -12.51 -57.96 -30.98
C LEU A 423 -11.76 -58.19 -32.29
N GLN A 424 -10.68 -57.40 -32.55
CA GLN A 424 -9.85 -57.57 -33.72
C GLN A 424 -9.22 -58.97 -33.81
N ALA A 425 -8.60 -59.44 -32.69
CA ALA A 425 -8.00 -60.76 -32.64
C ALA A 425 -9.03 -61.89 -32.86
N ALA A 426 -10.23 -61.76 -32.27
CA ALA A 426 -11.30 -62.70 -32.49
C ALA A 426 -11.82 -62.73 -33.94
N LEU A 427 -11.94 -61.55 -34.57
CA LEU A 427 -12.35 -61.38 -35.97
C LEU A 427 -11.31 -61.97 -36.94
N GLU A 428 -10.02 -61.73 -36.68
CA GLU A 428 -8.92 -62.25 -37.49
C GLU A 428 -8.83 -63.80 -37.42
N ASN A 429 -9.01 -64.32 -36.19
CA ASN A 429 -9.08 -65.76 -35.97
C ASN A 429 -10.31 -66.44 -36.61
N LEU A 430 -11.45 -65.73 -36.75
CA LEU A 430 -12.64 -66.22 -37.48
C LEU A 430 -12.36 -66.30 -39.00
N ARG A 431 -11.53 -65.43 -39.56
CA ARG A 431 -11.15 -65.44 -40.97
C ARG A 431 -10.18 -66.56 -41.32
N LEU A 432 -9.35 -67.00 -40.36
CA LEU A 432 -8.24 -67.93 -40.61
C LEU A 432 -8.58 -69.41 -40.41
N SER A 433 -9.74 -69.77 -39.82
CA SER A 433 -10.07 -71.19 -39.49
C SER A 433 -11.55 -71.47 -39.48
N PRO A 434 -12.08 -72.34 -40.37
CA PRO A 434 -13.53 -72.66 -40.48
C PRO A 434 -14.00 -73.85 -39.61
N ALA A 435 -13.47 -74.10 -38.43
CA ALA A 435 -13.89 -75.20 -37.57
C ALA A 435 -15.02 -74.82 -36.60
N THR A 436 -16.14 -75.53 -36.64
CA THR A 436 -17.41 -75.21 -35.99
C THR A 436 -17.40 -75.08 -34.45
N VAL A 437 -16.63 -75.84 -33.74
CA VAL A 437 -16.59 -75.81 -32.25
C VAL A 437 -15.81 -74.56 -31.73
N THR A 438 -14.87 -74.05 -32.49
CA THR A 438 -14.07 -72.88 -32.13
C THR A 438 -14.77 -71.59 -32.45
N GLN A 439 -15.82 -71.59 -33.31
CA GLN A 439 -16.58 -70.40 -33.68
C GLN A 439 -17.45 -69.86 -32.52
N SER A 440 -18.11 -70.72 -31.77
CA SER A 440 -18.95 -70.29 -30.63
C SER A 440 -18.11 -69.59 -29.57
N LEU A 441 -16.95 -70.14 -29.23
CA LEU A 441 -16.04 -69.56 -28.26
C LEU A 441 -15.47 -68.21 -28.69
N ARG A 442 -15.31 -68.00 -29.99
CA ARG A 442 -14.85 -66.69 -30.56
C ARG A 442 -15.98 -65.66 -30.57
N LEU A 443 -17.19 -66.07 -30.93
CA LEU A 443 -18.38 -65.26 -30.87
C LEU A 443 -18.67 -64.77 -29.42
N ASP A 444 -18.55 -65.71 -28.44
CA ASP A 444 -18.68 -65.36 -27.01
C ASP A 444 -17.65 -64.33 -26.57
N ARG A 445 -16.40 -64.44 -27.03
CA ARG A 445 -15.34 -63.43 -26.71
C ARG A 445 -15.66 -62.09 -27.34
N MET A 446 -16.17 -62.07 -28.56
CA MET A 446 -16.59 -60.84 -29.23
C MET A 446 -17.77 -60.21 -28.50
N GLN A 447 -18.77 -60.99 -28.14
CA GLN A 447 -19.95 -60.54 -27.41
C GLN A 447 -19.52 -59.89 -26.07
N ARG A 448 -18.70 -60.58 -25.25
CA ARG A 448 -18.19 -60.04 -23.98
C ARG A 448 -17.38 -58.77 -24.18
N ALA A 449 -16.53 -58.70 -25.20
CA ALA A 449 -15.76 -57.49 -25.48
C ALA A 449 -16.64 -56.29 -25.91
N THR A 450 -17.71 -56.57 -26.69
CA THR A 450 -18.67 -55.56 -27.09
C THR A 450 -19.48 -55.04 -25.92
N THR A 451 -20.00 -55.96 -25.08
CA THR A 451 -20.75 -55.61 -23.87
C THR A 451 -19.89 -54.73 -22.93
N ARG A 452 -18.62 -55.07 -22.79
CA ARG A 452 -17.67 -54.26 -21.98
C ARG A 452 -17.43 -52.86 -22.56
N LEU A 453 -17.36 -52.72 -23.88
CA LEU A 453 -17.24 -51.41 -24.53
C LEU A 453 -18.48 -50.54 -24.31
N VAL A 454 -19.68 -51.15 -24.43
CA VAL A 454 -20.93 -50.42 -24.17
C VAL A 454 -20.99 -49.95 -22.74
N GLN A 455 -20.72 -50.84 -21.76
CA GLN A 455 -20.69 -50.47 -20.33
C GLN A 455 -19.68 -49.36 -20.02
N LEU A 456 -18.50 -49.41 -20.63
CA LEU A 456 -17.50 -48.34 -20.49
C LEU A 456 -18.00 -47.02 -21.01
N THR A 457 -18.65 -47.03 -22.20
CA THR A 457 -19.23 -45.83 -22.83
C THR A 457 -20.33 -45.25 -21.97
N ASP A 458 -21.21 -46.10 -21.42
CA ASP A 458 -22.31 -45.65 -20.55
C ASP A 458 -21.80 -45.04 -19.26
N ASN A 459 -20.76 -45.65 -18.63
CA ASN A 459 -20.11 -45.08 -17.47
C ASN A 459 -19.42 -43.73 -17.74
N CYS A 460 -18.75 -43.58 -18.90
CA CYS A 460 -18.15 -42.32 -19.32
C CYS A 460 -19.18 -41.24 -19.60
N LEU A 461 -20.30 -41.58 -20.24
CA LEU A 461 -21.40 -40.66 -20.48
C LEU A 461 -22.13 -40.26 -19.22
N ALA A 462 -22.36 -41.20 -18.29
CA ALA A 462 -22.93 -40.91 -16.98
C ALA A 462 -22.02 -39.98 -16.19
N ASP A 463 -20.69 -40.24 -16.17
CA ASP A 463 -19.72 -39.36 -15.52
C ASP A 463 -19.64 -37.96 -16.14
N ALA A 464 -19.67 -37.84 -17.47
CA ALA A 464 -19.69 -36.57 -18.17
C ALA A 464 -20.99 -35.77 -17.89
N ARG A 465 -22.12 -36.43 -17.87
CA ARG A 465 -23.40 -35.84 -17.48
C ARG A 465 -23.38 -35.39 -16.00
N LEU A 466 -22.85 -36.20 -15.10
CA LEU A 466 -22.74 -35.90 -13.66
C LEU A 466 -21.76 -34.76 -13.34
N SER A 467 -20.77 -34.56 -14.18
CA SER A 467 -19.76 -33.47 -14.02
C SER A 467 -20.23 -32.11 -14.54
N SER A 468 -21.24 -32.07 -15.45
CA SER A 468 -21.87 -30.84 -15.88
C SER A 468 -22.90 -30.41 -14.82
N ARG A 469 -22.81 -29.15 -14.31
CA ARG A 469 -23.74 -28.59 -13.30
C ARG A 469 -25.23 -28.61 -13.69
N ASP A 470 -25.58 -29.10 -14.87
CA ASP A 470 -26.93 -29.10 -15.46
C ASP A 470 -27.60 -30.49 -15.43
N LEU A 471 -27.24 -31.38 -14.49
CA LEU A 471 -27.83 -32.69 -14.42
C LEU A 471 -29.25 -32.67 -13.88
N HIS A 472 -30.19 -32.71 -14.76
CA HIS A 472 -31.56 -33.14 -14.48
C HIS A 472 -31.68 -34.60 -14.87
N ALA A 473 -31.69 -35.52 -13.88
CA ALA A 473 -32.12 -36.90 -14.10
C ALA A 473 -33.57 -36.84 -14.61
N ASP A 474 -33.85 -37.50 -15.73
CA ASP A 474 -35.21 -37.57 -16.30
C ASP A 474 -36.02 -38.60 -15.49
N LYS A 475 -36.46 -38.14 -14.33
CA LYS A 475 -37.15 -39.00 -13.35
C LYS A 475 -38.60 -39.17 -13.72
N GLN A 476 -39.05 -40.42 -13.72
CA GLN A 476 -40.44 -40.80 -13.96
C GLN A 476 -40.84 -41.89 -12.93
N ASP A 477 -42.14 -42.04 -12.74
CA ASP A 477 -42.66 -43.12 -11.93
C ASP A 477 -42.38 -44.48 -12.60
N ALA A 478 -41.55 -45.30 -11.99
CA ALA A 478 -41.15 -46.60 -12.50
C ALA A 478 -41.06 -47.64 -11.41
N GLU A 479 -41.41 -48.88 -11.73
CA GLU A 479 -41.25 -50.02 -10.85
C GLU A 479 -39.79 -50.46 -10.73
N LEU A 480 -39.35 -50.80 -9.53
CA LEU A 480 -37.93 -51.09 -9.24
C LEU A 480 -37.50 -52.47 -9.77
N LEU A 481 -38.34 -53.51 -9.68
CA LEU A 481 -37.99 -54.87 -10.12
C LEU A 481 -37.63 -54.95 -11.62
N PRO A 482 -38.39 -54.35 -12.57
CA PRO A 482 -37.98 -54.32 -13.97
C PRO A 482 -36.59 -53.71 -14.19
N VAL A 483 -36.23 -52.64 -13.45
CA VAL A 483 -34.90 -51.99 -13.55
C VAL A 483 -33.79 -52.94 -13.04
N ILE A 484 -34.01 -53.66 -11.94
CA ILE A 484 -33.06 -54.66 -11.43
C ILE A 484 -32.85 -55.79 -12.43
N HIS A 485 -33.94 -56.29 -13.03
CA HIS A 485 -33.83 -57.36 -14.02
C HIS A 485 -33.18 -56.86 -15.32
N MET A 486 -33.46 -55.63 -15.75
CA MET A 486 -32.78 -55.02 -16.87
C MET A 486 -31.28 -54.88 -16.61
N ALA A 487 -30.88 -54.45 -15.44
CA ALA A 487 -29.48 -54.37 -15.05
C ALA A 487 -28.80 -55.75 -15.02
N ALA A 488 -29.52 -56.80 -14.56
CA ALA A 488 -29.04 -58.18 -14.61
C ALA A 488 -28.86 -58.75 -16.03
N THR A 489 -29.64 -58.29 -17.02
CA THR A 489 -29.44 -58.70 -18.43
C THR A 489 -28.22 -58.07 -19.09
N VAL A 490 -27.79 -56.93 -18.60
CA VAL A 490 -26.58 -56.21 -19.09
C VAL A 490 -25.31 -56.86 -18.50
N VAL A 491 -25.39 -57.42 -17.31
CA VAL A 491 -24.28 -58.12 -16.66
C VAL A 491 -24.20 -59.56 -17.14
N ASP A 492 -23.01 -60.01 -17.58
CA ASP A 492 -22.76 -61.41 -17.98
C ASP A 492 -22.73 -62.30 -16.74
N LEU A 493 -23.93 -62.69 -16.28
CA LEU A 493 -24.09 -63.74 -15.25
C LEU A 493 -23.58 -65.04 -15.84
N SER A 494 -22.34 -65.40 -15.59
CA SER A 494 -21.74 -66.65 -16.05
C SER A 494 -22.54 -67.86 -15.56
N LEU A 495 -22.39 -69.01 -16.22
CA LEU A 495 -23.04 -70.27 -15.81
C LEU A 495 -22.83 -70.68 -14.33
N ASN A 496 -21.92 -70.01 -13.63
CA ASN A 496 -21.55 -70.25 -12.27
C ASN A 496 -22.23 -69.30 -11.25
N HIS A 497 -22.97 -68.26 -11.70
CA HIS A 497 -23.66 -67.32 -10.82
C HIS A 497 -25.17 -67.32 -11.11
N TYR A 498 -25.95 -67.22 -10.04
CA TYR A 498 -27.38 -67.05 -10.15
C TYR A 498 -27.84 -65.88 -9.26
N LEU A 499 -28.79 -65.13 -9.77
CA LEU A 499 -29.36 -63.97 -9.08
C LEU A 499 -30.57 -64.45 -8.24
N ASN A 500 -30.56 -64.12 -6.95
CA ASN A 500 -31.69 -64.34 -6.07
C ASN A 500 -32.22 -62.96 -5.62
N VAL A 501 -33.42 -62.59 -6.07
CA VAL A 501 -34.07 -61.32 -5.73
C VAL A 501 -35.18 -61.59 -4.73
N THR A 502 -35.12 -60.89 -3.62
CA THR A 502 -36.14 -61.00 -2.55
C THR A 502 -36.74 -59.62 -2.25
N LEU A 503 -38.05 -59.59 -1.99
CA LEU A 503 -38.77 -58.42 -1.52
C LEU A 503 -39.34 -58.78 -0.14
N GLU A 504 -38.95 -58.06 0.91
CA GLU A 504 -39.34 -58.35 2.29
C GLU A 504 -39.07 -59.84 2.69
N GLY A 505 -37.96 -60.39 2.22
CA GLY A 505 -37.58 -61.78 2.50
C GLY A 505 -38.29 -62.85 1.65
N GLN A 506 -39.17 -62.50 0.77
CA GLN A 506 -39.84 -63.44 -0.15
C GLN A 506 -39.20 -63.37 -1.54
N THR A 507 -38.84 -64.52 -2.13
CA THR A 507 -38.29 -64.56 -3.49
C THR A 507 -39.32 -64.09 -4.50
N VAL A 508 -38.92 -63.13 -5.36
CA VAL A 508 -39.79 -62.48 -6.35
C VAL A 508 -39.23 -62.66 -7.75
N GLY A 509 -40.15 -62.82 -8.74
CA GLY A 509 -39.79 -62.90 -10.14
C GLY A 509 -39.96 -61.59 -10.87
N PRO A 510 -39.60 -61.55 -12.18
CA PRO A 510 -39.61 -60.33 -12.97
C PRO A 510 -40.97 -59.62 -13.12
N GLN A 511 -42.06 -60.36 -12.92
CA GLN A 511 -43.46 -59.89 -13.06
C GLN A 511 -44.15 -59.68 -11.69
N SER A 512 -43.44 -59.83 -10.60
CA SER A 512 -44.00 -59.59 -9.27
C SER A 512 -44.24 -58.10 -9.04
N PRO A 513 -45.29 -57.71 -8.31
CA PRO A 513 -45.46 -56.29 -7.93
C PRO A 513 -44.25 -55.76 -7.16
N SER A 514 -43.81 -54.56 -7.47
CA SER A 514 -42.66 -53.94 -6.82
C SER A 514 -42.90 -52.45 -6.45
N PRO A 515 -42.13 -51.89 -5.54
CA PRO A 515 -42.23 -50.45 -5.22
C PRO A 515 -42.11 -49.58 -6.48
N VAL A 516 -42.99 -48.61 -6.59
CA VAL A 516 -42.93 -47.56 -7.63
C VAL A 516 -42.14 -46.38 -7.05
N LEU A 517 -41.11 -45.97 -7.77
CA LEU A 517 -40.19 -44.90 -7.37
C LEU A 517 -40.14 -43.83 -8.45
N PHE A 518 -39.89 -42.58 -8.06
CA PHE A 518 -39.66 -41.47 -9.01
C PHE A 518 -38.18 -41.42 -9.39
N ILE A 519 -37.82 -42.12 -10.46
CA ILE A 519 -36.45 -42.42 -10.87
C ILE A 519 -36.20 -42.25 -12.35
N ASP A 520 -34.95 -42.00 -12.71
CA ASP A 520 -34.44 -42.21 -14.06
C ASP A 520 -34.01 -43.68 -14.20
N SER A 521 -34.87 -44.48 -14.84
CA SER A 521 -34.67 -45.92 -14.98
C SER A 521 -33.37 -46.27 -15.71
N GLY A 522 -32.92 -45.43 -16.66
CA GLY A 522 -31.69 -45.65 -17.40
C GLY A 522 -30.46 -45.45 -16.54
N LEU A 523 -30.40 -44.34 -15.82
CA LEU A 523 -29.30 -44.09 -14.89
C LEU A 523 -29.27 -45.10 -13.73
N LEU A 524 -30.43 -45.42 -13.15
CA LEU A 524 -30.50 -46.39 -12.06
C LEU A 524 -30.08 -47.80 -12.53
N CYS A 525 -30.46 -48.19 -13.77
CA CYS A 525 -29.97 -49.41 -14.39
C CYS A 525 -28.44 -49.46 -14.46
N ILE A 526 -27.78 -48.38 -14.86
CA ILE A 526 -26.31 -48.27 -14.89
C ILE A 526 -25.71 -48.45 -13.46
N ALA A 527 -26.32 -47.80 -12.46
CA ALA A 527 -25.84 -47.92 -11.08
C ALA A 527 -25.94 -49.37 -10.56
N ILE A 528 -27.09 -50.00 -10.72
CA ILE A 528 -27.31 -51.41 -10.29
C ILE A 528 -26.41 -52.35 -11.09
N ALA A 529 -26.28 -52.15 -12.41
CA ALA A 529 -25.40 -52.96 -13.26
C ALA A 529 -23.95 -52.90 -12.82
N ASN A 530 -23.45 -51.74 -12.38
CA ASN A 530 -22.10 -51.57 -11.85
C ASN A 530 -21.91 -52.36 -10.53
N LEU A 531 -22.92 -52.41 -9.64
CA LEU A 531 -22.86 -53.17 -8.40
C LEU A 531 -22.91 -54.70 -8.66
N LEU A 532 -23.80 -55.14 -9.57
CA LEU A 532 -23.89 -56.52 -9.97
C LEU A 532 -22.65 -57.02 -10.72
N ASP A 533 -22.08 -56.20 -11.60
CA ASP A 533 -20.83 -56.51 -12.30
C ASP A 533 -19.64 -56.67 -11.33
N ASN A 534 -19.58 -55.84 -10.29
CA ASN A 534 -18.61 -56.03 -9.20
C ASN A 534 -18.83 -57.36 -8.46
N ALA A 535 -20.07 -57.69 -8.11
CA ALA A 535 -20.39 -58.94 -7.45
C ALA A 535 -19.98 -60.17 -8.29
N VAL A 536 -20.24 -60.16 -9.60
CA VAL A 536 -19.80 -61.21 -10.52
C VAL A 536 -18.28 -61.27 -10.68
N LYS A 537 -17.61 -60.16 -10.73
CA LYS A 537 -16.15 -60.11 -10.93
C LYS A 537 -15.34 -60.60 -9.73
N TYR A 538 -15.81 -60.33 -8.56
CA TYR A 538 -15.04 -60.60 -7.34
C TYR A 538 -15.47 -61.89 -6.59
N ALA A 539 -16.70 -62.41 -6.82
CA ALA A 539 -17.11 -63.70 -6.34
C ALA A 539 -16.69 -64.83 -7.29
N ALA A 540 -16.16 -65.92 -6.80
CA ALA A 540 -15.69 -67.03 -7.63
C ALA A 540 -16.84 -67.81 -8.31
N ALA A 541 -17.94 -68.02 -7.63
CA ALA A 541 -19.17 -68.66 -8.10
C ALA A 541 -20.26 -68.57 -7.00
N GLY A 542 -21.51 -68.75 -7.35
CA GLY A 542 -22.61 -68.90 -6.39
C GLY A 542 -23.70 -67.83 -6.52
N GLU A 543 -24.36 -67.61 -5.39
CA GLU A 543 -25.52 -66.74 -5.29
C GLU A 543 -25.08 -65.26 -5.19
N ILE A 544 -25.69 -64.40 -6.02
CA ILE A 544 -25.70 -62.95 -5.85
C ILE A 544 -27.06 -62.59 -5.28
N ARG A 545 -27.09 -62.06 -4.09
CA ARG A 545 -28.33 -61.69 -3.41
C ARG A 545 -28.69 -60.24 -3.68
N VAL A 546 -29.95 -60.01 -3.99
CA VAL A 546 -30.55 -58.66 -4.13
C VAL A 546 -31.76 -58.65 -3.20
N GLU A 547 -31.65 -57.90 -2.11
CA GLU A 547 -32.71 -57.81 -1.14
C GLU A 547 -33.32 -56.41 -1.12
N ILE A 548 -34.64 -56.34 -1.19
CA ILE A 548 -35.41 -55.11 -1.25
C ILE A 548 -36.21 -54.96 0.02
N TYR A 549 -35.99 -53.89 0.77
CA TYR A 549 -36.72 -53.54 1.98
C TYR A 549 -37.46 -52.21 1.76
N GLN A 550 -38.77 -52.22 1.95
CA GLN A 550 -39.58 -51.02 1.81
C GLN A 550 -39.81 -50.44 3.22
N GLN A 551 -39.32 -49.23 3.43
CA GLN A 551 -39.56 -48.48 4.66
C GLN A 551 -40.56 -47.35 4.41
N GLU A 552 -41.01 -46.63 5.44
CA GLU A 552 -42.03 -45.58 5.31
C GLU A 552 -41.65 -44.46 4.34
N LYS A 553 -40.36 -44.13 4.22
CA LYS A 553 -39.87 -42.96 3.45
C LYS A 553 -38.94 -43.31 2.29
N HIS A 554 -38.39 -44.48 2.27
CA HIS A 554 -37.41 -44.90 1.27
C HIS A 554 -37.45 -46.41 1.05
N VAL A 555 -36.92 -46.86 -0.05
CA VAL A 555 -36.61 -48.24 -0.34
C VAL A 555 -35.11 -48.44 -0.14
N GLU A 556 -34.75 -49.47 0.57
CA GLU A 556 -33.38 -49.93 0.72
C GLU A 556 -33.14 -51.16 -0.13
N LEU A 557 -32.12 -51.10 -1.00
CA LEU A 557 -31.69 -52.18 -1.85
C LEU A 557 -30.31 -52.65 -1.37
N ARG A 558 -30.18 -53.93 -1.08
CA ARG A 558 -28.93 -54.57 -0.69
C ARG A 558 -28.48 -55.55 -1.76
N ILE A 559 -27.21 -55.46 -2.16
CA ILE A 559 -26.58 -56.31 -3.14
C ILE A 559 -25.38 -56.96 -2.50
N GLY A 560 -25.48 -58.27 -2.27
CA GLY A 560 -24.47 -59.08 -1.59
C GLY A 560 -23.82 -60.12 -2.50
N ASP A 561 -22.52 -60.29 -2.37
CA ASP A 561 -21.71 -61.30 -3.05
C ASP A 561 -21.04 -62.25 -2.02
N ARG A 562 -20.44 -63.34 -2.56
CA ARG A 562 -19.62 -64.28 -1.77
C ARG A 562 -18.15 -64.23 -2.18
N GLY A 563 -17.63 -63.02 -2.36
CA GLY A 563 -16.23 -62.76 -2.67
C GLY A 563 -15.32 -62.77 -1.44
N PRO A 564 -14.03 -62.42 -1.63
CA PRO A 564 -13.03 -62.37 -0.54
C PRO A 564 -13.13 -61.14 0.35
N GLY A 565 -14.08 -60.25 0.12
CA GLY A 565 -14.16 -58.94 0.80
C GLY A 565 -13.20 -57.90 0.27
N ILE A 566 -13.27 -56.69 0.85
CA ILE A 566 -12.44 -55.55 0.52
C ILE A 566 -11.44 -55.33 1.67
N PRO A 567 -10.12 -55.21 1.41
CA PRO A 567 -9.13 -54.90 2.44
C PRO A 567 -9.48 -53.59 3.19
N PRO A 568 -9.34 -53.54 4.52
CA PRO A 568 -9.72 -52.38 5.34
C PRO A 568 -9.08 -51.06 4.85
N GLU A 569 -7.85 -51.12 4.37
CA GLU A 569 -7.08 -49.99 3.88
C GLU A 569 -7.68 -49.35 2.59
N GLN A 570 -8.52 -50.12 1.88
CA GLN A 570 -9.14 -49.71 0.64
C GLN A 570 -10.57 -49.19 0.81
N VAL A 571 -11.24 -49.52 1.92
CA VAL A 571 -12.66 -49.22 2.15
C VAL A 571 -12.96 -47.71 2.08
N GLU A 572 -12.08 -46.89 2.63
CA GLU A 572 -12.27 -45.41 2.58
C GLU A 572 -12.20 -44.85 1.17
N HIS A 573 -11.56 -45.57 0.26
CA HIS A 573 -11.21 -45.08 -1.08
C HIS A 573 -11.99 -45.76 -2.23
N ILE A 574 -12.87 -46.71 -1.96
CA ILE A 574 -13.59 -47.47 -3.02
C ILE A 574 -14.53 -46.59 -3.87
N TYR A 575 -14.93 -45.46 -3.32
CA TYR A 575 -15.78 -44.47 -4.03
C TYR A 575 -15.00 -43.36 -4.67
N GLU A 576 -13.64 -43.38 -4.58
CA GLU A 576 -12.82 -42.38 -5.26
C GLU A 576 -12.76 -42.65 -6.76
N ARG A 577 -12.81 -41.59 -7.54
CA ARG A 577 -12.77 -41.65 -8.99
C ARG A 577 -11.43 -42.21 -9.47
N TYR A 578 -11.46 -43.23 -10.34
CA TYR A 578 -10.27 -43.88 -10.96
C TYR A 578 -9.36 -44.64 -9.99
N ARG A 579 -9.80 -44.98 -8.80
CA ARG A 579 -9.02 -45.74 -7.87
C ARG A 579 -9.28 -47.23 -8.03
N ARG A 580 -8.23 -48.02 -8.01
CA ARG A 580 -8.25 -49.49 -8.07
C ARG A 580 -7.50 -50.02 -6.87
N GLY A 581 -7.96 -51.11 -6.31
CA GLY A 581 -7.22 -51.81 -5.25
C GLY A 581 -5.87 -52.32 -5.77
N GLU A 582 -4.80 -51.99 -5.09
CA GLU A 582 -3.45 -52.54 -5.34
C GLU A 582 -3.43 -53.98 -4.78
N THR A 583 -3.80 -54.96 -5.57
CA THR A 583 -3.57 -56.35 -5.22
C THR A 583 -3.21 -57.16 -6.45
N HIS A 584 -2.03 -57.75 -6.38
CA HIS A 584 -1.45 -58.85 -7.17
C HIS A 584 -1.96 -59.14 -8.59
N THR A 585 -1.11 -59.63 -9.43
CA THR A 585 -1.15 -59.98 -10.85
C THR A 585 -2.38 -60.72 -11.40
N SER A 586 -3.44 -60.92 -10.60
CA SER A 586 -4.70 -61.61 -10.96
C SER A 586 -5.98 -60.79 -10.79
N THR A 587 -5.88 -59.45 -10.55
CA THR A 587 -7.08 -58.62 -10.33
C THR A 587 -7.83 -58.43 -11.64
N PRO A 588 -9.16 -58.63 -11.69
CA PRO A 588 -9.98 -58.41 -12.88
C PRO A 588 -9.86 -57.01 -13.42
N ALA A 589 -9.76 -56.83 -14.74
CA ALA A 589 -9.60 -55.53 -15.34
C ALA A 589 -10.87 -54.66 -15.12
N GLY A 590 -10.69 -53.40 -14.74
CA GLY A 590 -11.79 -52.45 -14.52
C GLY A 590 -11.31 -51.00 -14.51
N THR A 591 -12.21 -50.03 -14.78
CA THR A 591 -11.91 -48.59 -14.92
C THR A 591 -11.70 -47.84 -13.58
N GLY A 592 -12.14 -48.42 -12.44
CA GLY A 592 -12.25 -47.73 -11.18
C GLY A 592 -13.32 -46.60 -11.17
N LEU A 593 -14.25 -46.65 -12.14
CA LEU A 593 -15.36 -45.68 -12.25
C LEU A 593 -16.69 -46.23 -11.74
N GLY A 594 -16.89 -47.55 -11.75
CA GLY A 594 -18.21 -48.14 -11.53
C GLY A 594 -18.86 -47.75 -10.22
N LEU A 595 -18.15 -47.91 -9.09
CA LEU A 595 -18.66 -47.57 -7.75
C LEU A 595 -18.81 -46.04 -7.55
N TYR A 596 -17.91 -45.25 -8.13
CA TYR A 596 -18.01 -43.81 -8.09
C TYR A 596 -19.28 -43.35 -8.85
N VAL A 597 -19.48 -43.82 -10.11
CA VAL A 597 -20.65 -43.51 -10.93
C VAL A 597 -21.94 -43.99 -10.27
N ALA A 598 -21.95 -45.20 -9.74
CA ALA A 598 -23.09 -45.74 -9.01
C ALA A 598 -23.48 -44.81 -7.83
N ARG A 599 -22.54 -44.43 -7.01
CA ARG A 599 -22.81 -43.51 -5.87
C ARG A 599 -23.33 -42.15 -6.32
N GLN A 600 -22.73 -41.58 -7.35
CA GLN A 600 -23.19 -40.29 -7.90
C GLN A 600 -24.62 -40.37 -8.45
N ILE A 601 -24.95 -41.48 -9.14
CA ILE A 601 -26.30 -41.69 -9.65
C ILE A 601 -27.31 -41.80 -8.50
N ILE A 602 -27.00 -42.59 -7.47
CA ILE A 602 -27.89 -42.77 -6.30
C ILE A 602 -28.07 -41.42 -5.56
N GLN A 603 -27.02 -40.64 -5.40
CA GLN A 603 -27.09 -39.29 -4.82
C GLN A 603 -27.93 -38.34 -5.69
N ALA A 604 -27.82 -38.41 -7.00
CA ALA A 604 -28.66 -37.63 -7.91
C ALA A 604 -30.15 -38.00 -7.78
N HIS A 605 -30.46 -39.22 -7.35
CA HIS A 605 -31.81 -39.65 -7.03
C HIS A 605 -32.27 -39.28 -5.62
N GLY A 606 -31.40 -38.67 -4.79
CA GLY A 606 -31.71 -38.26 -3.42
C GLY A 606 -31.49 -39.35 -2.38
N GLY A 607 -30.82 -40.44 -2.76
CA GLY A 607 -30.39 -41.51 -1.92
C GLY A 607 -28.92 -41.48 -1.54
N ASP A 608 -28.39 -42.55 -0.92
CA ASP A 608 -26.97 -42.77 -0.70
C ASP A 608 -26.61 -44.24 -0.94
N LEU A 609 -25.31 -44.50 -1.19
CA LEU A 609 -24.73 -45.82 -1.42
C LEU A 609 -23.55 -46.03 -0.46
N TRP A 610 -23.58 -47.14 0.31
CA TRP A 610 -22.52 -47.49 1.24
C TRP A 610 -22.24 -48.99 1.27
N LEU A 611 -21.10 -49.36 1.82
CA LEU A 611 -20.73 -50.75 2.10
C LEU A 611 -21.36 -51.15 3.46
N ALA A 612 -22.37 -52.01 3.43
CA ALA A 612 -23.13 -52.41 4.61
C ALA A 612 -22.40 -53.49 5.39
N GLU A 613 -21.89 -54.54 4.69
CA GLU A 613 -21.10 -55.61 5.30
C GLU A 613 -19.84 -55.87 4.48
N ASN A 614 -18.75 -56.19 5.18
CA ASN A 614 -17.48 -56.52 4.57
C ASN A 614 -16.78 -57.60 5.42
N SER A 615 -16.63 -58.78 4.85
CA SER A 615 -15.98 -59.90 5.52
C SER A 615 -15.20 -60.76 4.51
N SER A 616 -14.40 -61.70 5.02
CA SER A 616 -13.73 -62.70 4.17
C SER A 616 -14.70 -63.67 3.46
N ALA A 617 -16.00 -63.60 3.74
CA ALA A 617 -17.05 -64.40 3.12
C ALA A 617 -17.90 -63.64 2.10
N GLY A 618 -17.58 -62.36 1.86
CA GLY A 618 -18.25 -61.50 0.86
C GLY A 618 -18.41 -60.05 1.27
N CYS A 619 -18.92 -59.25 0.34
CA CYS A 619 -19.33 -57.88 0.52
C CYS A 619 -20.82 -57.70 0.33
N GLU A 620 -21.40 -56.71 1.03
CA GLU A 620 -22.76 -56.28 0.82
C GLU A 620 -22.78 -54.75 0.65
N PHE A 621 -23.24 -54.28 -0.50
CA PHE A 621 -23.50 -52.89 -0.75
C PHE A 621 -24.97 -52.59 -0.52
N ALA A 622 -25.26 -51.53 0.24
CA ALA A 622 -26.62 -51.04 0.43
C ALA A 622 -26.79 -49.67 -0.18
N LEU A 623 -27.95 -49.45 -0.76
CA LEU A 623 -28.34 -48.15 -1.28
C LEU A 623 -29.77 -47.79 -0.87
N THR A 624 -30.06 -46.53 -0.74
CA THR A 624 -31.41 -46.01 -0.50
C THR A 624 -31.93 -45.17 -1.64
N LEU A 625 -33.24 -45.26 -1.86
CA LEU A 625 -33.96 -44.42 -2.84
C LEU A 625 -35.24 -43.89 -2.19
N PRO A 626 -35.57 -42.61 -2.31
CA PRO A 626 -36.77 -42.04 -1.69
C PRO A 626 -38.05 -42.59 -2.37
N LEU A 627 -39.07 -42.90 -1.57
CA LEU A 627 -40.41 -43.18 -2.07
C LEU A 627 -41.06 -41.91 -2.58
N THR A 628 -41.87 -42.01 -3.65
CA THR A 628 -42.60 -40.94 -4.29
C THR A 628 -43.51 -40.21 -3.30
N GLY A 629 -43.26 -38.91 -3.02
CA GLY A 629 -44.17 -38.12 -2.17
C GLY A 629 -43.57 -36.96 -1.37
N GLN A 630 -42.24 -36.78 -1.37
CA GLN A 630 -41.64 -35.61 -0.68
C GLN A 630 -40.68 -34.85 -1.58
N GLN A 631 -41.21 -34.02 -2.46
CA GLN A 631 -40.47 -32.92 -3.03
C GLN A 631 -40.30 -31.86 -1.91
N LYS A 632 -39.16 -31.85 -1.24
CA LYS A 632 -38.76 -30.71 -0.41
C LYS A 632 -38.42 -29.58 -1.35
N ASP A 633 -39.38 -28.66 -1.51
CA ASP A 633 -39.08 -27.30 -1.95
C ASP A 633 -37.90 -26.77 -1.07
N LYS A 634 -36.77 -26.53 -1.71
CA LYS A 634 -35.72 -25.67 -1.16
C LYS A 634 -35.87 -24.30 -1.76
N PRO A 635 -35.90 -23.23 -0.91
CA PRO A 635 -36.02 -21.85 -1.31
C PRO A 635 -34.86 -21.33 -2.15
#